data_0f88c3dc6bd9acf6117ae7d54732bb64
#
_entry.id   0f88c3dc6bd9acf6117ae7d54732bb64
#
_cell.length_a   1.000
_cell.length_b   1.000
_cell.length_c   1.000
_cell.angle_alpha   90.00
_cell.angle_beta   90.00
_cell.angle_gamma   90.00
#
_symmetry.space_group_name_H-M   'P 1'
#
loop_
_entity.id
_entity.type
_entity.pdbx_description
1 polymer ?
#
loop_
_entity_poly.entity_id
_entity_poly.type
_entity_poly.pdbx_seq_one_letter_code
_entity_poly.pdbx_strand_id
1 'polypeptide(L)'
;MPTATAVENLRREGITAGVHTVGDVMYDAAMLFAPVAATKPGPAAYGLQPGGYVLVTVHRAAATDTRDALEGLVAVLGAIDGPTVFPVHPRTRHKLEQAGLWEQVTQIANLHLAPPVGYLDFTALLTAARAVVTDSGGVQKEAYFHNVR
;
A
#
# COMPACT_ATOMS: atom_id res chain seq x y z
N MET A 1 10.57 21.40 1.57
CA MET A 1 11.23 20.09 1.73
C MET A 1 10.83 19.49 3.06
N PRO A 2 10.65 18.15 3.17
CA PRO A 2 10.14 17.53 4.40
C PRO A 2 11.20 17.40 5.49
N THR A 3 12.49 17.27 5.15
CA THR A 3 13.55 16.98 6.12
C THR A 3 14.84 17.74 5.79
N ALA A 4 15.72 17.88 6.78
CA ALA A 4 17.06 18.43 6.59
C ALA A 4 17.89 17.60 5.59
N THR A 5 17.73 16.27 5.60
CA THR A 5 18.40 15.38 4.62
C THR A 5 17.99 15.70 3.19
N ALA A 6 16.69 15.99 2.96
CA ALA A 6 16.21 16.36 1.64
C ALA A 6 16.77 17.71 1.18
N VAL A 7 16.91 18.68 2.07
CA VAL A 7 17.58 19.96 1.79
C VAL A 7 19.06 19.74 1.41
N GLU A 8 19.76 18.91 2.16
CA GLU A 8 21.18 18.61 1.89
C GLU A 8 21.35 17.88 0.54
N ASN A 9 20.44 16.96 0.20
CA ASN A 9 20.49 16.29 -1.11
C ASN A 9 20.33 17.31 -2.25
N LEU A 10 19.37 18.23 -2.15
CA LEU A 10 19.21 19.31 -3.15
C LEU A 10 20.47 20.20 -3.22
N ARG A 11 21.08 20.50 -2.08
CA ARG A 11 22.31 21.29 -2.05
C ARG A 11 23.45 20.59 -2.82
N ARG A 12 23.57 19.26 -2.67
CA ARG A 12 24.56 18.45 -3.43
C ARG A 12 24.29 18.44 -4.94
N GLU A 13 23.02 18.57 -5.32
CA GLU A 13 22.59 18.68 -6.72
C GLU A 13 22.72 20.13 -7.27
N GLY A 14 23.23 21.08 -6.46
CA GLY A 14 23.40 22.48 -6.85
C GLY A 14 22.12 23.31 -6.71
N ILE A 15 21.03 22.75 -6.15
CA ILE A 15 19.75 23.42 -5.99
C ILE A 15 19.70 24.05 -4.59
N THR A 16 19.90 25.37 -4.51
CA THR A 16 19.93 26.11 -3.24
C THR A 16 18.88 27.22 -3.15
N ALA A 17 18.46 27.77 -4.28
CA ALA A 17 17.43 28.82 -4.31
C ALA A 17 16.02 28.26 -4.22
N GLY A 18 15.12 28.94 -3.48
CA GLY A 18 13.71 28.52 -3.34
C GLY A 18 13.51 27.26 -2.50
N VAL A 19 14.53 26.79 -1.78
CA VAL A 19 14.45 25.61 -0.92
C VAL A 19 13.97 26.01 0.48
N HIS A 20 12.76 25.57 0.83
CA HIS A 20 12.14 25.83 2.14
C HIS A 20 11.82 24.52 2.86
N THR A 21 12.11 24.45 4.15
CA THR A 21 11.69 23.34 5.00
C THR A 21 10.29 23.63 5.53
N VAL A 22 9.30 22.87 5.02
CA VAL A 22 7.87 23.11 5.31
C VAL A 22 7.20 21.87 5.94
N GLY A 23 7.97 20.85 6.28
CA GLY A 23 7.42 19.57 6.73
C GLY A 23 6.96 18.69 5.56
N ASP A 24 6.24 17.63 5.87
CA ASP A 24 5.75 16.65 4.90
C ASP A 24 4.25 16.80 4.67
N VAL A 25 3.87 17.34 3.51
CA VAL A 25 2.45 17.54 3.15
C VAL A 25 1.68 16.20 3.06
N MET A 26 2.35 15.06 2.88
CA MET A 26 1.69 13.77 2.98
C MET A 26 1.27 13.47 4.42
N TYR A 27 2.09 13.85 5.40
CA TYR A 27 1.72 13.74 6.81
C TYR A 27 0.49 14.59 7.13
N ASP A 28 0.49 15.84 6.68
CA ASP A 28 -0.65 16.75 6.91
C ASP A 28 -1.93 16.18 6.29
N ALA A 29 -1.84 15.68 5.05
CA ALA A 29 -2.98 15.05 4.38
C ALA A 29 -3.45 13.78 5.12
N ALA A 30 -2.52 12.90 5.53
CA ALA A 30 -2.85 11.69 6.27
C ALA A 30 -3.59 12.01 7.57
N MET A 31 -3.11 12.99 8.34
CA MET A 31 -3.75 13.40 9.59
C MET A 31 -5.10 14.10 9.36
N LEU A 32 -5.21 14.93 8.33
CA LEU A 32 -6.45 15.63 8.00
C LEU A 32 -7.57 14.67 7.58
N PHE A 33 -7.23 13.65 6.79
CA PHE A 33 -8.23 12.73 6.24
C PHE A 33 -8.48 11.49 7.10
N ALA A 34 -7.64 11.18 8.09
CA ALA A 34 -7.85 10.04 8.98
C ALA A 34 -9.23 10.01 9.67
N PRO A 35 -9.76 11.15 10.24
CA PRO A 35 -11.09 11.15 10.82
C PRO A 35 -12.19 10.87 9.79
N VAL A 36 -12.04 11.36 8.56
CA VAL A 36 -12.99 11.10 7.48
C VAL A 36 -12.92 9.64 7.03
N ALA A 37 -11.71 9.09 6.89
CA ALA A 37 -11.50 7.69 6.58
C ALA A 37 -12.10 6.76 7.64
N ALA A 38 -12.04 7.12 8.91
CA ALA A 38 -12.64 6.35 10.02
C ALA A 38 -14.16 6.20 9.92
N THR A 39 -14.85 7.01 9.10
CA THR A 39 -16.29 6.85 8.84
C THR A 39 -16.59 5.83 7.73
N LYS A 40 -15.58 5.33 7.04
CA LYS A 40 -15.73 4.33 5.97
C LYS A 40 -15.86 2.92 6.57
N PRO A 41 -16.45 1.98 5.82
CA PRO A 41 -16.61 0.60 6.29
C PRO A 41 -15.28 -0.09 6.64
N GLY A 42 -14.18 0.26 5.96
CA GLY A 42 -12.86 -0.34 6.19
C GLY A 42 -12.89 -1.87 6.12
N PRO A 43 -12.29 -2.57 7.11
CA PRO A 43 -12.25 -4.04 7.12
C PRO A 43 -13.62 -4.69 7.27
N ALA A 44 -14.62 -4.01 7.82
CA ALA A 44 -15.98 -4.55 7.96
C ALA A 44 -16.62 -4.87 6.60
N ALA A 45 -16.23 -4.18 5.52
CA ALA A 45 -16.66 -4.49 4.16
C ALA A 45 -16.26 -5.92 3.70
N TYR A 46 -15.28 -6.52 4.37
CA TYR A 46 -14.75 -7.86 4.10
C TYR A 46 -15.06 -8.86 5.24
N GLY A 47 -15.91 -8.47 6.20
CA GLY A 47 -16.20 -9.30 7.38
C GLY A 47 -15.03 -9.43 8.36
N LEU A 48 -14.06 -8.51 8.30
CA LEU A 48 -12.85 -8.55 9.10
C LEU A 48 -12.88 -7.55 10.26
N GLN A 49 -12.11 -7.86 11.30
CA GLN A 49 -11.96 -6.99 12.47
C GLN A 49 -10.69 -6.13 12.34
N PRO A 50 -10.67 -4.91 12.91
CA PRO A 50 -9.45 -4.12 13.02
C PRO A 50 -8.33 -4.91 13.71
N GLY A 51 -7.11 -4.78 13.21
CA GLY A 51 -5.93 -5.52 13.69
C GLY A 51 -5.88 -7.00 13.31
N GLY A 52 -6.92 -7.53 12.64
CA GLY A 52 -7.03 -8.96 12.30
C GLY A 52 -6.54 -9.34 10.91
N TYR A 53 -5.98 -8.44 10.12
CA TYR A 53 -5.59 -8.73 8.74
C TYR A 53 -4.33 -7.99 8.29
N VAL A 54 -3.76 -8.45 7.19
CA VAL A 54 -2.67 -7.78 6.46
C VAL A 54 -3.24 -7.08 5.23
N LEU A 55 -2.85 -5.83 5.01
CA LEU A 55 -3.17 -5.11 3.78
C LEU A 55 -2.01 -5.27 2.78
N VAL A 56 -2.32 -5.65 1.54
CA VAL A 56 -1.32 -5.79 0.48
C VAL A 56 -1.58 -4.79 -0.64
N THR A 57 -0.53 -4.15 -1.13
CA THR A 57 -0.60 -3.32 -2.34
C THR A 57 0.71 -3.46 -3.14
N VAL A 58 0.61 -3.98 -4.36
CA VAL A 58 1.75 -4.21 -5.25
C VAL A 58 1.37 -3.79 -6.67
N HIS A 59 2.15 -2.88 -7.25
CA HIS A 59 1.86 -2.33 -8.57
C HIS A 59 3.09 -1.80 -9.33
N ARG A 60 4.30 -1.83 -8.71
CA ARG A 60 5.51 -1.36 -9.38
C ARG A 60 6.00 -2.35 -10.43
N ALA A 61 6.64 -1.81 -11.47
CA ALA A 61 7.24 -2.57 -12.55
C ALA A 61 8.17 -3.69 -12.06
N ALA A 62 9.03 -3.38 -11.09
CA ALA A 62 9.97 -4.35 -10.52
C ALA A 62 9.29 -5.60 -9.93
N ALA A 63 8.06 -5.45 -9.41
CA ALA A 63 7.31 -6.55 -8.79
C ALA A 63 6.31 -7.23 -9.76
N THR A 64 6.11 -6.69 -10.99
CA THR A 64 5.03 -7.16 -11.88
C THR A 64 5.45 -7.36 -13.33
N ASP A 65 6.65 -6.98 -13.76
CA ASP A 65 7.01 -7.00 -15.17
C ASP A 65 7.66 -8.31 -15.65
N THR A 66 8.15 -9.15 -14.73
CA THR A 66 8.71 -10.46 -15.06
C THR A 66 7.85 -11.59 -14.49
N ARG A 67 7.91 -12.76 -15.12
CA ARG A 67 7.22 -13.95 -14.63
C ARG A 67 7.69 -14.33 -13.22
N ASP A 68 8.99 -14.34 -12.99
CA ASP A 68 9.59 -14.70 -11.69
C ASP A 68 9.11 -13.74 -10.57
N ALA A 69 8.99 -12.44 -10.86
CA ALA A 69 8.46 -11.47 -9.90
C ALA A 69 6.98 -11.73 -9.58
N LEU A 70 6.17 -12.08 -10.58
CA LEU A 70 4.77 -12.45 -10.38
C LEU A 70 4.61 -13.76 -9.61
N GLU A 71 5.43 -14.78 -9.88
CA GLU A 71 5.47 -16.02 -9.12
C GLU A 71 5.90 -15.76 -7.67
N GLY A 72 6.88 -14.88 -7.46
CA GLY A 72 7.27 -14.39 -6.13
C GLY A 72 6.12 -13.69 -5.41
N LEU A 73 5.35 -12.85 -6.10
CA LEU A 73 4.15 -12.21 -5.54
C LEU A 73 3.12 -13.24 -5.09
N VAL A 74 2.81 -14.24 -5.93
CA VAL A 74 1.87 -15.33 -5.60
C VAL A 74 2.35 -16.11 -4.37
N ALA A 75 3.66 -16.42 -4.31
CA ALA A 75 4.25 -17.11 -3.17
C ALA A 75 4.15 -16.27 -1.88
N VAL A 76 4.42 -14.98 -1.94
CA VAL A 76 4.26 -14.06 -0.79
C VAL A 76 2.81 -14.01 -0.34
N LEU A 77 1.84 -13.87 -1.25
CA LEU A 77 0.42 -13.85 -0.91
C LEU A 77 -0.02 -15.14 -0.22
N GLY A 78 0.44 -16.29 -0.71
CA GLY A 78 0.14 -17.60 -0.12
C GLY A 78 0.83 -17.86 1.23
N ALA A 79 1.95 -17.19 1.51
CA ALA A 79 2.71 -17.35 2.76
C ALA A 79 2.24 -16.42 3.90
N ILE A 80 1.39 -15.44 3.62
CA ILE A 80 0.86 -14.54 4.66
C ILE A 80 -0.07 -15.33 5.58
N ASP A 81 0.25 -15.36 6.87
CA ASP A 81 -0.58 -15.98 7.88
C ASP A 81 -1.77 -15.07 8.25
N GLY A 82 -2.97 -15.64 8.14
CA GLY A 82 -4.25 -15.01 8.45
C GLY A 82 -4.86 -14.21 7.32
N PRO A 83 -6.01 -13.55 7.57
CA PRO A 83 -6.75 -12.81 6.56
C PRO A 83 -5.91 -11.72 5.89
N THR A 84 -6.03 -11.60 4.59
CA THR A 84 -5.30 -10.64 3.78
C THR A 84 -6.25 -9.89 2.86
N VAL A 85 -6.20 -8.58 2.83
CA VAL A 85 -6.95 -7.73 1.88
C VAL A 85 -5.99 -7.22 0.81
N PHE A 86 -6.30 -7.50 -0.44
CA PHE A 86 -5.49 -7.05 -1.58
C PHE A 86 -6.35 -6.27 -2.58
N PRO A 87 -6.39 -4.93 -2.49
CA PRO A 87 -6.91 -4.07 -3.55
C PRO A 87 -6.01 -4.20 -4.78
N VAL A 88 -6.48 -4.91 -5.80
CA VAL A 88 -5.63 -5.27 -6.93
C VAL A 88 -5.63 -4.16 -7.97
N HIS A 89 -4.46 -3.58 -8.21
CA HIS A 89 -4.29 -2.61 -9.27
C HIS A 89 -4.55 -3.24 -10.65
N PRO A 90 -5.23 -2.56 -11.59
CA PRO A 90 -5.57 -3.12 -12.91
C PRO A 90 -4.35 -3.66 -13.67
N ARG A 91 -3.21 -2.98 -13.59
CA ARG A 91 -1.94 -3.43 -14.17
C ARG A 91 -1.50 -4.78 -13.59
N THR A 92 -1.51 -4.92 -12.27
CA THR A 92 -1.08 -6.14 -11.57
C THR A 92 -1.99 -7.31 -11.94
N ARG A 93 -3.31 -7.08 -11.93
CA ARG A 93 -4.28 -8.08 -12.38
C ARG A 93 -4.02 -8.53 -13.81
N HIS A 94 -3.89 -7.58 -14.74
CA HIS A 94 -3.64 -7.89 -16.14
C HIS A 94 -2.34 -8.70 -16.35
N LYS A 95 -1.27 -8.37 -15.63
CA LYS A 95 -0.01 -9.09 -15.67
C LYS A 95 -0.12 -10.52 -15.14
N LEU A 96 -0.85 -10.71 -14.03
CA LEU A 96 -1.13 -12.05 -13.48
C LEU A 96 -1.99 -12.90 -14.45
N GLU A 97 -2.99 -12.29 -15.09
CA GLU A 97 -3.82 -12.95 -16.10
C GLU A 97 -2.98 -13.37 -17.32
N GLN A 98 -2.14 -12.48 -17.86
CA GLN A 98 -1.24 -12.78 -18.98
C GLN A 98 -0.22 -13.88 -18.64
N ALA A 99 0.26 -13.94 -17.40
CA ALA A 99 1.18 -14.98 -16.95
C ALA A 99 0.49 -16.32 -16.61
N GLY A 100 -0.85 -16.39 -16.65
CA GLY A 100 -1.61 -17.58 -16.25
C GLY A 100 -1.58 -17.87 -14.74
N LEU A 101 -1.30 -16.84 -13.91
CA LEU A 101 -1.17 -16.97 -12.46
C LEU A 101 -2.41 -16.48 -11.70
N TRP A 102 -3.35 -15.83 -12.38
CA TRP A 102 -4.53 -15.23 -11.71
C TRP A 102 -5.38 -16.26 -10.99
N GLU A 103 -5.58 -17.43 -11.57
CA GLU A 103 -6.36 -18.51 -10.94
C GLU A 103 -5.73 -18.95 -9.61
N GLN A 104 -4.40 -19.08 -9.55
CA GLN A 104 -3.70 -19.41 -8.32
C GLN A 104 -3.94 -18.36 -7.23
N VAL A 105 -3.93 -17.07 -7.58
CA VAL A 105 -4.23 -15.96 -6.65
C VAL A 105 -5.66 -16.08 -6.13
N THR A 106 -6.64 -16.36 -6.99
CA THR A 106 -8.05 -16.47 -6.58
C THR A 106 -8.35 -17.67 -5.69
N GLN A 107 -7.49 -18.69 -5.69
CA GLN A 107 -7.62 -19.89 -4.87
C GLN A 107 -6.97 -19.77 -3.48
N ILE A 108 -6.28 -18.66 -3.17
CA ILE A 108 -5.73 -18.43 -1.83
C ILE A 108 -6.86 -18.16 -0.86
N ALA A 109 -7.10 -19.11 0.05
CA ALA A 109 -8.32 -19.16 0.86
C ALA A 109 -8.51 -17.96 1.82
N ASN A 110 -7.41 -17.39 2.33
CA ASN A 110 -7.41 -16.26 3.26
C ASN A 110 -7.25 -14.90 2.58
N LEU A 111 -7.30 -14.84 1.24
CA LEU A 111 -7.09 -13.63 0.46
C LEU A 111 -8.43 -13.03 0.01
N HIS A 112 -8.72 -11.84 0.48
CA HIS A 112 -9.84 -11.02 0.04
C HIS A 112 -9.38 -10.08 -1.08
N LEU A 113 -9.68 -10.46 -2.32
CA LEU A 113 -9.42 -9.63 -3.50
C LEU A 113 -10.44 -8.50 -3.58
N ALA A 114 -9.97 -7.28 -3.70
CA ALA A 114 -10.80 -6.09 -3.88
C ALA A 114 -10.48 -5.39 -5.21
N PRO A 115 -11.44 -4.69 -5.81
CA PRO A 115 -11.13 -3.72 -6.85
C PRO A 115 -10.26 -2.59 -6.28
N PRO A 116 -9.64 -1.77 -7.14
CA PRO A 116 -8.98 -0.54 -6.69
C PRO A 116 -9.95 0.31 -5.86
N VAL A 117 -9.49 0.75 -4.69
CA VAL A 117 -10.28 1.58 -3.77
C VAL A 117 -9.79 3.03 -3.81
N GLY A 118 -10.68 3.97 -3.49
CA GLY A 118 -10.31 5.37 -3.35
C GLY A 118 -9.46 5.63 -2.11
N TYR A 119 -8.84 6.82 -2.05
CA TYR A 119 -7.90 7.20 -0.98
C TYR A 119 -8.49 7.02 0.44
N LEU A 120 -9.72 7.48 0.67
CA LEU A 120 -10.35 7.39 2.01
C LEU A 120 -10.65 5.95 2.40
N ASP A 121 -11.11 5.12 1.47
CA ASP A 121 -11.36 3.71 1.73
C ASP A 121 -10.04 2.94 1.92
N PHE A 122 -9.00 3.30 1.16
CA PHE A 122 -7.65 2.76 1.37
C PHE A 122 -7.10 3.15 2.75
N THR A 123 -7.23 4.42 3.15
CA THR A 123 -6.79 4.89 4.46
C THR A 123 -7.53 4.18 5.58
N ALA A 124 -8.84 3.93 5.44
CA ALA A 124 -9.62 3.16 6.41
C ALA A 124 -9.11 1.71 6.56
N LEU A 125 -8.75 1.07 5.43
CA LEU A 125 -8.11 -0.24 5.46
C LEU A 125 -6.71 -0.18 6.04
N LEU A 126 -5.91 0.81 5.68
CA LEU A 126 -4.54 0.96 6.15
C LEU A 126 -4.48 1.12 7.67
N THR A 127 -5.24 2.09 8.21
CA THR A 127 -5.22 2.43 9.64
C THR A 127 -5.72 1.31 10.55
N ALA A 128 -6.53 0.40 10.02
CA ALA A 128 -7.07 -0.74 10.74
C ALA A 128 -6.29 -2.06 10.49
N ALA A 129 -5.27 -2.05 9.66
CA ALA A 129 -4.49 -3.25 9.37
C ALA A 129 -3.51 -3.61 10.50
N ARG A 130 -3.23 -4.89 10.69
CA ARG A 130 -2.16 -5.40 11.56
C ARG A 130 -0.78 -5.07 11.00
N ALA A 131 -0.66 -5.15 9.68
CA ALA A 131 0.56 -4.86 8.94
C ALA A 131 0.24 -4.56 7.47
N VAL A 132 1.19 -3.96 6.78
CA VAL A 132 1.10 -3.66 5.35
C VAL A 132 2.27 -4.27 4.60
N VAL A 133 1.98 -4.95 3.49
CA VAL A 133 2.98 -5.40 2.51
C VAL A 133 2.84 -4.55 1.26
N THR A 134 3.85 -3.76 0.95
CA THR A 134 3.76 -2.79 -0.16
C THR A 134 5.09 -2.54 -0.85
N ASP A 135 5.01 -2.29 -2.15
CA ASP A 135 6.10 -1.77 -2.97
C ASP A 135 6.05 -0.24 -3.13
N SER A 136 5.03 0.41 -2.58
CA SER A 136 4.81 1.86 -2.66
C SER A 136 5.50 2.62 -1.53
N GLY A 137 6.48 3.48 -1.85
CA GLY A 137 7.10 4.36 -0.85
C GLY A 137 6.13 5.35 -0.20
N GLY A 138 5.05 5.75 -0.91
CA GLY A 138 3.98 6.57 -0.34
C GLY A 138 3.22 5.82 0.75
N VAL A 139 2.79 4.60 0.45
CA VAL A 139 2.07 3.74 1.41
C VAL A 139 2.93 3.38 2.62
N GLN A 140 4.26 3.17 2.43
CA GLN A 140 5.19 2.96 3.53
C GLN A 140 5.20 4.15 4.50
N LYS A 141 5.20 5.39 3.97
CA LYS A 141 5.14 6.60 4.78
C LYS A 141 3.80 6.73 5.52
N GLU A 142 2.68 6.50 4.82
CA GLU A 142 1.36 6.55 5.43
C GLU A 142 1.20 5.49 6.52
N ALA A 143 1.68 4.26 6.30
CA ALA A 143 1.71 3.23 7.33
C ALA A 143 2.50 3.68 8.57
N TYR A 144 3.67 4.28 8.37
CA TYR A 144 4.46 4.85 9.46
C TYR A 144 3.72 5.97 10.20
N PHE A 145 3.07 6.89 9.49
CA PHE A 145 2.30 7.98 10.08
C PHE A 145 1.14 7.49 10.95
N HIS A 146 0.55 6.36 10.59
CA HIS A 146 -0.56 5.74 11.32
C HIS A 146 -0.12 4.63 12.29
N ASN A 147 1.19 4.45 12.55
CA ASN A 147 1.76 3.41 13.41
C ASN A 147 1.37 1.98 12.99
N VAL A 148 1.18 1.74 11.70
CA VAL A 148 0.97 0.41 11.12
C VAL A 148 2.32 -0.17 10.67
N ARG A 149 2.56 -1.47 10.93
CA ARG A 149 3.81 -2.18 10.61
C ARG A 149 3.93 -2.51 9.14
#